data_1b9b5117e953b8315338307b233e245a
#
_entry.id   1b9b5117e953b8315338307b233e245a
#
_cell.length_a   1.000
_cell.length_b   1.000
_cell.length_c   1.000
_cell.angle_alpha   90.00
_cell.angle_beta   90.00
_cell.angle_gamma   90.00
#
_symmetry.space_group_name_H-M   'P 1'
#
loop_
_entity.id
_entity.type
_entity.pdbx_description
1 polymer ?
#
loop_
_entity_poly.entity_id
_entity_poly.type
_entity_poly.pdbx_seq_one_letter_code
_entity_poly.pdbx_strand_id
1 'polypeptide(L)'
;MRIVTIILTVAMAAAAVAAPSVSIRRTARGIIVVDDGEHIRALEPFSGHASGGTWYAGAVNSYRDAMPADVNVYCMVIPTAVEFYCPEEARTWTVAEKPVIDNIYASLSPAVHAIDVYSVLQAHAGEPIYARTDHHWSPLGAYYAAGEFARVAGVCFSPLANYERKVVRDFVGSMYYYSKDPAVKNDPEEFVYYVPQDSSYITTYIGHNMGRNRKVTGITAPFQGRFFISYKDGSSSAYCTFMGGDTRTTHVATKSETGRNLLVIKDSYGNALPGYLFDAFDDIHVVDFRYFTRNIVDYVRDNNITDILLVNNLQHAYAQTTSTALMKMLGKS
;
A
#
# COMPACT_ATOMS: atom_id res chain seq x y z
N MET A 1 -76.86 -30.97 19.99
CA MET A 1 -76.08 -30.22 18.98
C MET A 1 -74.59 -30.23 19.44
N ARG A 2 -73.77 -31.07 18.80
CA ARG A 2 -72.30 -31.16 19.13
C ARG A 2 -71.55 -30.28 18.14
N ILE A 3 -70.82 -29.28 18.66
CA ILE A 3 -69.95 -28.39 17.87
C ILE A 3 -68.62 -29.10 17.73
N VAL A 4 -68.23 -29.41 16.48
CA VAL A 4 -66.89 -29.96 16.12
C VAL A 4 -66.03 -28.77 15.81
N THR A 5 -65.02 -28.49 16.65
CA THR A 5 -64.01 -27.47 16.41
C THR A 5 -62.88 -28.11 15.59
N ILE A 6 -62.73 -27.69 14.33
CA ILE A 6 -61.59 -28.06 13.45
C ILE A 6 -60.45 -27.12 13.77
N ILE A 7 -59.37 -27.65 14.33
CA ILE A 7 -58.07 -26.91 14.49
C ILE A 7 -57.25 -27.10 13.22
N LEU A 8 -57.08 -26.04 12.47
CA LEU A 8 -56.21 -25.99 11.29
C LEU A 8 -54.77 -25.70 11.74
N THR A 9 -53.92 -26.69 11.77
CA THR A 9 -52.46 -26.50 12.00
C THR A 9 -51.80 -26.08 10.71
N VAL A 10 -51.39 -24.82 10.61
CA VAL A 10 -50.53 -24.31 9.52
C VAL A 10 -49.09 -24.64 9.90
N ALA A 11 -48.48 -25.61 9.20
CA ALA A 11 -47.08 -25.90 9.28
C ALA A 11 -46.32 -24.84 8.47
N MET A 12 -45.66 -23.89 9.10
CA MET A 12 -44.67 -23.03 8.46
C MET A 12 -43.40 -23.85 8.20
N ALA A 13 -43.17 -24.19 6.95
CA ALA A 13 -41.88 -24.71 6.49
C ALA A 13 -40.87 -23.53 6.47
N ALA A 14 -39.99 -23.48 7.46
CA ALA A 14 -38.83 -22.58 7.41
C ALA A 14 -37.88 -23.13 6.32
N ALA A 15 -37.79 -22.44 5.20
CA ALA A 15 -36.74 -22.71 4.22
C ALA A 15 -35.39 -22.37 4.89
N ALA A 16 -34.57 -23.37 5.18
CA ALA A 16 -33.18 -23.18 5.59
C ALA A 16 -32.45 -22.56 4.41
N VAL A 17 -32.12 -21.27 4.51
CA VAL A 17 -31.17 -20.64 3.58
C VAL A 17 -29.84 -21.33 3.83
N ALA A 18 -29.37 -22.11 2.85
CA ALA A 18 -28.05 -22.72 2.93
C ALA A 18 -27.02 -21.60 3.09
N ALA A 19 -26.12 -21.71 4.07
CA ALA A 19 -25.01 -20.79 4.20
C ALA A 19 -24.23 -20.77 2.86
N PRO A 20 -23.79 -19.57 2.42
CA PRO A 20 -23.00 -19.47 1.20
C PRO A 20 -21.78 -20.39 1.30
N SER A 21 -21.58 -21.23 0.27
CA SER A 21 -20.46 -22.18 0.25
C SER A 21 -19.18 -21.41 -0.11
N VAL A 22 -18.27 -21.30 0.84
CA VAL A 22 -16.92 -20.78 0.56
C VAL A 22 -16.22 -21.72 -0.44
N SER A 23 -15.72 -21.18 -1.54
CA SER A 23 -14.88 -21.94 -2.47
C SER A 23 -13.50 -21.30 -2.58
N ILE A 24 -12.46 -22.14 -2.50
CA ILE A 24 -11.07 -21.72 -2.52
C ILE A 24 -10.36 -22.49 -3.62
N ARG A 25 -9.64 -21.78 -4.48
CA ARG A 25 -8.86 -22.39 -5.55
C ARG A 25 -7.55 -21.68 -5.80
N ARG A 26 -6.56 -22.41 -6.29
CA ARG A 26 -5.30 -21.86 -6.77
C ARG A 26 -5.31 -21.87 -8.30
N THR A 27 -5.09 -20.70 -8.90
CA THR A 27 -5.02 -20.58 -10.35
C THR A 27 -3.74 -21.23 -10.91
N ALA A 28 -3.68 -21.48 -12.22
CA ALA A 28 -2.46 -21.96 -12.87
C ALA A 28 -1.27 -20.98 -12.75
N ARG A 29 -1.54 -19.73 -12.39
CA ARG A 29 -0.53 -18.68 -12.14
C ARG A 29 -0.15 -18.55 -10.67
N GLY A 30 -0.66 -19.44 -9.81
CA GLY A 30 -0.34 -19.46 -8.40
C GLY A 30 -1.20 -18.55 -7.52
N ILE A 31 -2.05 -17.70 -8.09
CA ILE A 31 -2.92 -16.80 -7.32
C ILE A 31 -4.01 -17.61 -6.59
N ILE A 32 -4.24 -17.29 -5.32
CA ILE A 32 -5.33 -17.85 -4.52
C ILE A 32 -6.58 -17.02 -4.81
N VAL A 33 -7.67 -17.68 -5.17
CA VAL A 33 -8.97 -17.04 -5.37
C VAL A 33 -9.94 -17.60 -4.35
N VAL A 34 -10.49 -16.73 -3.53
CA VAL A 34 -11.48 -17.01 -2.49
C VAL A 34 -12.81 -16.44 -2.93
N ASP A 35 -13.83 -17.29 -2.89
CA ASP A 35 -15.24 -16.93 -3.10
C ASP A 35 -15.95 -17.23 -1.78
N ASP A 36 -16.41 -16.20 -1.06
CA ASP A 36 -17.11 -16.35 0.20
C ASP A 36 -18.63 -16.45 0.04
N GLY A 37 -19.09 -16.51 -1.23
CA GLY A 37 -20.50 -16.58 -1.61
C GLY A 37 -21.15 -15.20 -1.78
N GLU A 38 -20.49 -14.13 -1.36
CA GLU A 38 -20.91 -12.74 -1.59
C GLU A 38 -19.93 -12.03 -2.52
N HIS A 39 -18.63 -12.27 -2.31
CA HIS A 39 -17.56 -11.58 -3.02
C HIS A 39 -16.39 -12.50 -3.40
N ILE A 40 -15.71 -12.10 -4.45
CA ILE A 40 -14.45 -12.71 -4.89
C ILE A 40 -13.27 -11.88 -4.41
N ARG A 41 -12.29 -12.55 -3.82
CA ARG A 41 -11.00 -11.96 -3.47
C ARG A 41 -9.86 -12.76 -4.10
N ALA A 42 -8.93 -12.08 -4.73
CA ALA A 42 -7.72 -12.71 -5.24
C ALA A 42 -6.51 -12.29 -4.41
N LEU A 43 -5.67 -13.26 -4.03
CA LEU A 43 -4.54 -13.07 -3.12
C LEU A 43 -3.26 -13.56 -3.80
N GLU A 44 -2.23 -12.73 -3.79
CA GLU A 44 -0.89 -13.11 -4.24
C GLU A 44 -0.16 -13.82 -3.08
N PRO A 45 0.22 -15.11 -3.23
CA PRO A 45 0.92 -15.81 -2.15
C PRO A 45 2.30 -15.22 -1.93
N PHE A 46 2.69 -15.14 -0.67
CA PHE A 46 4.08 -14.86 -0.30
C PHE A 46 4.87 -16.17 -0.21
N SER A 47 6.10 -16.15 -0.72
CA SER A 47 7.05 -17.27 -0.60
C SER A 47 8.39 -16.75 -0.09
N GLY A 48 8.71 -17.06 1.15
CA GLY A 48 9.94 -16.60 1.78
C GLY A 48 10.29 -17.48 2.98
N HIS A 49 11.30 -17.07 3.73
CA HIS A 49 11.72 -17.71 4.97
C HIS A 49 11.70 -16.70 6.11
N ALA A 50 11.34 -17.13 7.31
CA ALA A 50 11.27 -16.27 8.49
C ALA A 50 12.57 -15.49 8.75
N SER A 51 13.73 -16.04 8.41
CA SER A 51 15.04 -15.38 8.52
C SER A 51 15.41 -14.50 7.32
N GLY A 52 14.48 -14.29 6.36
CA GLY A 52 14.73 -13.48 5.17
C GLY A 52 14.60 -11.98 5.43
N GLY A 53 14.84 -11.18 4.37
CA GLY A 53 14.70 -9.72 4.43
C GLY A 53 15.89 -8.97 5.06
N THR A 54 16.93 -9.67 5.53
CA THR A 54 18.11 -9.03 6.15
C THR A 54 18.87 -8.11 5.20
N TRP A 55 18.84 -8.40 3.88
CA TRP A 55 19.40 -7.51 2.87
C TRP A 55 18.70 -6.14 2.85
N TYR A 56 17.37 -6.13 3.03
CA TYR A 56 16.61 -4.89 3.10
C TYR A 56 16.95 -4.10 4.36
N ALA A 57 17.00 -4.74 5.51
CA ALA A 57 17.42 -4.11 6.75
C ALA A 57 18.86 -3.54 6.63
N GLY A 58 19.77 -4.28 6.01
CA GLY A 58 21.14 -3.79 5.73
C GLY A 58 21.16 -2.55 4.83
N ALA A 59 20.30 -2.50 3.80
CA ALA A 59 20.16 -1.32 2.97
C ALA A 59 19.61 -0.13 3.77
N VAL A 60 18.54 -0.33 4.57
CA VAL A 60 17.98 0.72 5.44
C VAL A 60 19.01 1.25 6.45
N ASN A 61 19.78 0.36 7.09
CA ASN A 61 20.88 0.74 7.98
C ASN A 61 21.92 1.60 7.24
N SER A 62 22.24 1.23 5.98
CA SER A 62 23.16 2.01 5.16
C SER A 62 22.65 3.41 4.83
N TYR A 63 21.32 3.59 4.73
CA TYR A 63 20.73 4.94 4.63
C TYR A 63 20.97 5.72 5.92
N ARG A 64 20.70 5.13 7.10
CA ARG A 64 20.98 5.80 8.38
C ARG A 64 22.44 6.22 8.49
N ASP A 65 23.36 5.34 8.14
CA ASP A 65 24.81 5.60 8.22
C ASP A 65 25.28 6.69 7.25
N ALA A 66 24.60 6.84 6.10
CA ALA A 66 24.95 7.83 5.08
C ALA A 66 24.38 9.22 5.34
N MET A 67 23.41 9.35 6.25
CA MET A 67 22.73 10.62 6.53
C MET A 67 23.31 11.31 7.76
N PRO A 68 23.25 12.66 7.83
CA PRO A 68 23.54 13.42 9.02
C PRO A 68 22.73 12.95 10.25
N ALA A 69 23.23 13.20 11.45
CA ALA A 69 22.62 12.72 12.68
C ALA A 69 21.23 13.33 12.96
N ASP A 70 20.97 14.51 12.44
CA ASP A 70 19.72 15.27 12.54
C ASP A 70 18.66 14.87 11.51
N VAL A 71 18.99 13.99 10.57
CA VAL A 71 18.02 13.41 9.62
C VAL A 71 17.46 12.10 10.20
N ASN A 72 16.16 12.03 10.43
CA ASN A 72 15.50 10.81 10.91
C ASN A 72 15.32 9.79 9.77
N VAL A 73 15.52 8.50 10.08
CA VAL A 73 15.28 7.41 9.12
C VAL A 73 14.27 6.43 9.69
N TYR A 74 13.21 6.19 8.92
CA TYR A 74 12.11 5.31 9.28
C TYR A 74 12.03 4.14 8.29
N CYS A 75 11.66 2.97 8.80
CA CYS A 75 11.42 1.77 8.00
C CYS A 75 9.99 1.27 8.21
N MET A 76 9.23 1.18 7.13
CA MET A 76 7.87 0.67 7.10
C MET A 76 7.79 -0.50 6.12
N VAL A 77 7.57 -1.72 6.63
CA VAL A 77 7.34 -2.91 5.82
C VAL A 77 5.85 -3.24 5.86
N ILE A 78 5.20 -3.17 4.70
CA ILE A 78 3.76 -3.35 4.59
C ILE A 78 3.46 -4.82 4.30
N PRO A 79 2.70 -5.53 5.16
CA PRO A 79 2.18 -6.86 4.82
C PRO A 79 1.26 -6.79 3.61
N THR A 80 1.05 -7.91 2.93
CA THR A 80 0.14 -7.97 1.79
C THR A 80 -1.21 -8.60 2.18
N ALA A 81 -2.20 -8.49 1.29
CA ALA A 81 -3.55 -8.97 1.57
C ALA A 81 -3.60 -10.45 1.98
N VAL A 82 -2.68 -11.29 1.49
CA VAL A 82 -2.66 -12.72 1.79
C VAL A 82 -2.44 -13.01 3.28
N GLU A 83 -1.73 -12.13 3.99
CA GLU A 83 -1.47 -12.30 5.42
C GLU A 83 -2.78 -12.31 6.23
N PHE A 84 -3.69 -11.40 5.92
CA PHE A 84 -4.91 -11.19 6.70
C PHE A 84 -6.13 -11.96 6.17
N TYR A 85 -6.18 -12.22 4.86
CA TYR A 85 -7.38 -12.72 4.20
C TYR A 85 -7.22 -14.13 3.60
N CYS A 86 -6.09 -14.79 3.79
CA CYS A 86 -5.91 -16.17 3.35
C CYS A 86 -6.70 -17.11 4.26
N PRO A 87 -7.67 -17.88 3.74
CA PRO A 87 -8.36 -18.91 4.52
C PRO A 87 -7.41 -20.00 5.02
N GLU A 88 -7.76 -20.66 6.13
CA GLU A 88 -6.92 -21.69 6.76
C GLU A 88 -6.59 -22.82 5.77
N GLU A 89 -7.54 -23.22 4.94
CA GLU A 89 -7.38 -24.28 3.96
C GLU A 89 -6.34 -23.97 2.88
N ALA A 90 -6.08 -22.68 2.63
CA ALA A 90 -5.10 -22.22 1.65
C ALA A 90 -3.75 -21.81 2.29
N ARG A 91 -3.61 -21.85 3.61
CA ARG A 91 -2.39 -21.45 4.32
C ARG A 91 -1.15 -22.23 3.88
N THR A 92 -1.31 -23.45 3.40
CA THR A 92 -0.22 -24.25 2.84
C THR A 92 0.32 -23.74 1.50
N TRP A 93 -0.38 -22.80 0.86
CA TRP A 93 0.01 -22.22 -0.43
C TRP A 93 0.77 -20.90 -0.28
N THR A 94 0.92 -20.39 0.91
CA THR A 94 1.62 -19.15 1.23
C THR A 94 2.44 -19.33 2.51
N VAL A 95 3.41 -18.45 2.73
CA VAL A 95 4.19 -18.39 3.97
C VAL A 95 3.69 -17.19 4.78
N ALA A 96 3.65 -17.33 6.12
CA ALA A 96 3.30 -16.23 7.01
C ALA A 96 4.30 -15.07 6.86
N GLU A 97 3.78 -13.86 6.74
CA GLU A 97 4.58 -12.65 6.50
C GLU A 97 5.14 -12.06 7.80
N LYS A 98 4.40 -12.17 8.90
CA LYS A 98 4.77 -11.59 10.20
C LYS A 98 6.17 -11.97 10.68
N PRO A 99 6.60 -13.27 10.66
CA PRO A 99 7.94 -13.64 11.11
C PRO A 99 9.06 -12.99 10.28
N VAL A 100 8.81 -12.76 8.99
CA VAL A 100 9.79 -12.08 8.10
C VAL A 100 9.86 -10.59 8.42
N ILE A 101 8.73 -9.94 8.64
CA ILE A 101 8.66 -8.53 9.04
C ILE A 101 9.40 -8.34 10.38
N ASP A 102 9.15 -9.23 11.34
CA ASP A 102 9.83 -9.19 12.65
C ASP A 102 11.34 -9.36 12.49
N ASN A 103 11.79 -10.26 11.62
CA ASN A 103 13.22 -10.46 11.34
C ASN A 103 13.87 -9.24 10.69
N ILE A 104 13.16 -8.57 9.77
CA ILE A 104 13.63 -7.30 9.18
C ILE A 104 13.82 -6.26 10.29
N TYR A 105 12.81 -6.05 11.12
CA TYR A 105 12.85 -5.05 12.19
C TYR A 105 13.90 -5.37 13.26
N ALA A 106 14.05 -6.64 13.62
CA ALA A 106 15.10 -7.08 14.54
C ALA A 106 16.53 -6.87 13.98
N SER A 107 16.67 -6.75 12.66
CA SER A 107 17.95 -6.53 11.96
C SER A 107 18.26 -5.04 11.73
N LEU A 108 17.35 -4.13 12.10
CA LEU A 108 17.58 -2.70 11.96
C LEU A 108 18.54 -2.18 13.04
N SER A 109 19.31 -1.17 12.67
CA SER A 109 20.08 -0.35 13.62
C SER A 109 19.14 0.30 14.63
N PRO A 110 19.50 0.40 15.92
CA PRO A 110 18.71 1.15 16.90
C PRO A 110 18.46 2.62 16.54
N ALA A 111 19.23 3.18 15.60
CA ALA A 111 19.07 4.55 15.10
C ALA A 111 18.06 4.65 13.94
N VAL A 112 17.42 3.55 13.55
CA VAL A 112 16.33 3.50 12.58
C VAL A 112 15.01 3.27 13.31
N HIS A 113 14.01 4.08 13.02
CA HIS A 113 12.69 3.96 13.63
C HIS A 113 11.83 2.95 12.82
N ALA A 114 11.57 1.79 13.40
CA ALA A 114 10.63 0.81 12.81
C ALA A 114 9.18 1.29 12.99
N ILE A 115 8.36 1.17 11.95
CA ILE A 115 6.93 1.53 11.97
C ILE A 115 6.11 0.24 11.95
N ASP A 116 5.49 -0.12 13.07
CA ASP A 116 4.68 -1.34 13.20
C ASP A 116 3.30 -1.19 12.55
N VAL A 117 3.28 -1.16 11.21
CA VAL A 117 2.00 -1.13 10.48
C VAL A 117 1.31 -2.49 10.47
N TYR A 118 2.02 -3.58 10.77
CA TYR A 118 1.40 -4.90 10.84
C TYR A 118 0.31 -4.94 11.91
N SER A 119 0.63 -4.54 13.14
CA SER A 119 -0.31 -4.54 14.26
C SER A 119 -1.49 -3.61 14.01
N VAL A 120 -1.24 -2.44 13.40
CA VAL A 120 -2.30 -1.49 13.04
C VAL A 120 -3.25 -2.08 12.00
N LEU A 121 -2.72 -2.63 10.90
CA LEU A 121 -3.54 -3.22 9.84
C LEU A 121 -4.29 -4.48 10.34
N GLN A 122 -3.65 -5.29 11.18
CA GLN A 122 -4.31 -6.45 11.80
C GLN A 122 -5.53 -6.03 12.65
N ALA A 123 -5.42 -4.95 13.41
CA ALA A 123 -6.52 -4.42 14.22
C ALA A 123 -7.71 -3.94 13.36
N HIS A 124 -7.46 -3.56 12.12
CA HIS A 124 -8.46 -3.08 11.16
C HIS A 124 -8.78 -4.10 10.04
N ALA A 125 -8.35 -5.38 10.18
CA ALA A 125 -8.55 -6.39 9.12
C ALA A 125 -10.02 -6.70 8.80
N GLY A 126 -10.96 -6.35 9.70
CA GLY A 126 -12.40 -6.42 9.44
C GLY A 126 -12.96 -5.28 8.57
N GLU A 127 -12.14 -4.27 8.26
CA GLU A 127 -12.50 -3.16 7.39
C GLU A 127 -11.90 -3.36 5.98
N PRO A 128 -12.36 -2.63 4.96
CA PRO A 128 -11.85 -2.77 3.58
C PRO A 128 -10.46 -2.12 3.43
N ILE A 129 -9.46 -2.57 4.20
CA ILE A 129 -8.10 -2.04 4.19
C ILE A 129 -7.23 -2.59 3.04
N TYR A 130 -7.71 -3.59 2.31
CA TYR A 130 -7.10 -4.09 1.07
C TYR A 130 -8.16 -4.24 -0.01
N ALA A 131 -7.79 -3.94 -1.24
CA ALA A 131 -8.63 -4.23 -2.40
C ALA A 131 -8.82 -5.76 -2.56
N ARG A 132 -9.98 -6.17 -3.13
CA ARG A 132 -10.27 -7.57 -3.43
C ARG A 132 -9.74 -7.99 -4.81
N THR A 133 -9.79 -7.06 -5.76
CA THR A 133 -9.45 -7.29 -7.17
C THR A 133 -8.10 -6.67 -7.57
N ASP A 134 -7.44 -5.97 -6.65
CA ASP A 134 -6.12 -5.37 -6.84
C ASP A 134 -5.11 -5.87 -5.79
N HIS A 135 -3.82 -5.87 -6.13
CA HIS A 135 -2.79 -6.37 -5.21
C HIS A 135 -2.40 -5.36 -4.13
N HIS A 136 -2.84 -4.11 -4.22
CA HIS A 136 -2.50 -3.08 -3.25
C HIS A 136 -3.43 -3.11 -2.02
N TRP A 137 -2.97 -2.50 -0.95
CA TRP A 137 -3.87 -2.04 0.10
C TRP A 137 -4.86 -1.00 -0.45
N SER A 138 -5.96 -0.81 0.26
CA SER A 138 -6.87 0.29 -0.04
C SER A 138 -6.30 1.62 0.48
N PRO A 139 -6.80 2.76 0.01
CA PRO A 139 -6.46 4.06 0.60
C PRO A 139 -6.80 4.17 2.09
N LEU A 140 -7.77 3.40 2.61
CA LEU A 140 -8.07 3.33 4.04
C LEU A 140 -6.94 2.62 4.82
N GLY A 141 -6.39 1.54 4.28
CA GLY A 141 -5.22 0.88 4.86
C GLY A 141 -4.01 1.82 4.90
N ALA A 142 -3.78 2.57 3.82
CA ALA A 142 -2.72 3.59 3.77
C ALA A 142 -2.95 4.72 4.79
N TYR A 143 -4.21 5.12 5.05
CA TYR A 143 -4.55 6.09 6.09
C TYR A 143 -4.12 5.61 7.48
N TYR A 144 -4.46 4.39 7.85
CA TYR A 144 -4.05 3.83 9.14
C TYR A 144 -2.53 3.74 9.28
N ALA A 145 -1.83 3.32 8.22
CA ALA A 145 -0.37 3.27 8.20
C ALA A 145 0.28 4.66 8.30
N ALA A 146 -0.31 5.68 7.65
CA ALA A 146 0.14 7.07 7.75
C ALA A 146 -0.03 7.62 9.17
N GLY A 147 -1.13 7.23 9.86
CA GLY A 147 -1.36 7.58 11.27
C GLY A 147 -0.31 6.99 12.19
N GLU A 148 0.08 5.73 11.99
CA GLU A 148 1.14 5.10 12.78
C GLU A 148 2.51 5.74 12.49
N PHE A 149 2.82 6.05 11.24
CA PHE A 149 4.02 6.81 10.90
C PHE A 149 4.03 8.18 11.59
N ALA A 150 2.93 8.94 11.52
CA ALA A 150 2.83 10.25 12.15
C ALA A 150 3.02 10.16 13.67
N ARG A 151 2.45 9.14 14.33
CA ARG A 151 2.63 8.87 15.76
C ARG A 151 4.10 8.63 16.13
N VAL A 152 4.80 7.79 15.37
CA VAL A 152 6.22 7.47 15.64
C VAL A 152 7.11 8.67 15.31
N ALA A 153 6.81 9.40 14.24
CA ALA A 153 7.54 10.59 13.84
C ALA A 153 7.27 11.80 14.75
N GLY A 154 6.23 11.72 15.61
CA GLY A 154 5.84 12.82 16.50
C GLY A 154 5.32 14.04 15.74
N VAL A 155 4.59 13.82 14.63
CA VAL A 155 3.98 14.89 13.82
C VAL A 155 2.45 14.85 13.93
N CYS A 156 1.79 15.94 13.54
CA CYS A 156 0.34 16.00 13.52
C CYS A 156 -0.24 15.02 12.50
N PHE A 157 -1.48 14.56 12.76
CA PHE A 157 -2.21 13.68 11.85
C PHE A 157 -3.69 14.06 11.85
N SER A 158 -4.22 14.35 10.67
CA SER A 158 -5.60 14.77 10.50
C SER A 158 -6.57 13.59 10.56
N PRO A 159 -7.72 13.74 11.28
CA PRO A 159 -8.78 12.72 11.29
C PRO A 159 -9.37 12.56 9.90
N LEU A 160 -9.85 11.33 9.58
CA LEU A 160 -10.40 10.99 8.25
C LEU A 160 -11.60 11.90 7.85
N ALA A 161 -12.31 12.46 8.83
CA ALA A 161 -13.40 13.41 8.60
C ALA A 161 -12.96 14.72 7.90
N ASN A 162 -11.66 15.05 7.91
CA ASN A 162 -11.10 16.20 7.20
C ASN A 162 -10.83 15.92 5.71
N TYR A 163 -11.19 14.73 5.24
CA TYR A 163 -11.00 14.33 3.85
C TYR A 163 -12.35 14.13 3.16
N GLU A 164 -12.45 14.53 1.90
CA GLU A 164 -13.58 14.24 1.04
C GLU A 164 -13.47 12.80 0.53
N ARG A 165 -14.47 11.97 0.79
CA ARG A 165 -14.56 10.61 0.26
C ARG A 165 -14.93 10.65 -1.23
N LYS A 166 -14.10 10.06 -2.07
CA LYS A 166 -14.32 9.86 -3.51
C LYS A 166 -14.43 8.37 -3.82
N VAL A 167 -15.16 8.05 -4.87
CA VAL A 167 -15.40 6.67 -5.29
C VAL A 167 -15.22 6.54 -6.80
N VAL A 168 -14.51 5.50 -7.22
CA VAL A 168 -14.54 4.97 -8.60
C VAL A 168 -15.26 3.63 -8.51
N ARG A 169 -16.43 3.51 -9.15
CA ARG A 169 -17.24 2.28 -9.17
C ARG A 169 -16.72 1.31 -10.21
N ASP A 170 -17.16 0.06 -10.10
CA ASP A 170 -16.86 -1.01 -11.06
C ASP A 170 -15.34 -1.20 -11.28
N PHE A 171 -14.56 -1.04 -10.22
CA PHE A 171 -13.12 -1.22 -10.25
C PHE A 171 -12.77 -2.71 -10.28
N VAL A 172 -11.97 -3.08 -11.28
CA VAL A 172 -11.27 -4.37 -11.34
C VAL A 172 -9.80 -4.08 -11.55
N GLY A 173 -9.00 -4.36 -10.53
CA GLY A 173 -7.57 -4.06 -10.51
C GLY A 173 -6.70 -5.15 -11.11
N SER A 174 -5.44 -5.13 -10.72
CA SER A 174 -4.36 -5.96 -11.27
C SER A 174 -4.52 -7.45 -11.05
N MET A 175 -5.29 -7.87 -10.02
CA MET A 175 -5.42 -9.29 -9.69
C MET A 175 -6.15 -10.10 -10.75
N TYR A 176 -7.03 -9.48 -11.56
CA TYR A 176 -7.54 -10.14 -12.76
C TYR A 176 -6.43 -10.41 -13.78
N TYR A 177 -5.51 -9.46 -13.97
CA TYR A 177 -4.38 -9.65 -14.88
C TYR A 177 -3.45 -10.77 -14.40
N TYR A 178 -3.21 -10.85 -13.08
CA TYR A 178 -2.34 -11.87 -12.49
C TYR A 178 -3.00 -13.25 -12.45
N SER A 179 -4.25 -13.34 -12.02
CA SER A 179 -4.97 -14.61 -11.88
C SER A 179 -5.46 -15.19 -13.21
N LYS A 180 -5.89 -14.33 -14.14
CA LYS A 180 -6.68 -14.64 -15.33
C LYS A 180 -7.98 -15.38 -15.00
N ASP A 181 -8.47 -15.26 -13.77
CA ASP A 181 -9.71 -15.89 -13.32
C ASP A 181 -10.90 -14.98 -13.64
N PRO A 182 -11.87 -15.45 -14.46
CA PRO A 182 -13.04 -14.65 -14.83
C PRO A 182 -13.90 -14.21 -13.64
N ALA A 183 -13.93 -14.96 -12.54
CA ALA A 183 -14.71 -14.60 -11.36
C ALA A 183 -14.21 -13.26 -10.76
N VAL A 184 -12.88 -13.03 -10.71
CA VAL A 184 -12.30 -11.76 -10.26
C VAL A 184 -12.76 -10.58 -11.13
N LYS A 185 -12.88 -10.80 -12.45
CA LYS A 185 -13.37 -9.77 -13.37
C LYS A 185 -14.86 -9.47 -13.18
N ASN A 186 -15.64 -10.50 -12.87
CA ASN A 186 -17.10 -10.44 -12.84
C ASN A 186 -17.65 -9.98 -11.48
N ASP A 187 -16.78 -9.77 -10.49
CA ASP A 187 -17.12 -9.19 -9.18
C ASP A 187 -16.30 -7.91 -8.92
N PRO A 188 -16.62 -6.81 -9.61
CA PRO A 188 -15.97 -5.53 -9.41
C PRO A 188 -16.23 -4.99 -8.01
N GLU A 189 -15.39 -4.05 -7.57
CA GLU A 189 -15.51 -3.40 -6.28
C GLU A 189 -15.54 -1.87 -6.41
N GLU A 190 -15.83 -1.16 -5.32
CA GLU A 190 -15.62 0.28 -5.23
C GLU A 190 -14.17 0.58 -4.85
N PHE A 191 -13.48 1.39 -5.65
CA PHE A 191 -12.22 2.00 -5.23
C PHE A 191 -12.52 3.32 -4.53
N VAL A 192 -12.40 3.30 -3.19
CA VAL A 192 -12.64 4.46 -2.33
C VAL A 192 -11.33 5.13 -2.00
N TYR A 193 -11.24 6.44 -2.23
CA TYR A 193 -10.08 7.23 -1.84
C TYR A 193 -10.49 8.55 -1.18
N TYR A 194 -9.53 9.19 -0.51
CA TYR A 194 -9.79 10.33 0.35
C TYR A 194 -8.89 11.49 -0.08
N VAL A 195 -9.49 12.65 -0.28
CA VAL A 195 -8.82 13.87 -0.75
C VAL A 195 -8.89 14.92 0.36
N PRO A 196 -7.78 15.53 0.79
CA PRO A 196 -7.82 16.60 1.77
C PRO A 196 -8.82 17.69 1.36
N GLN A 197 -9.65 18.15 2.29
CA GLN A 197 -10.61 19.23 2.02
C GLN A 197 -9.89 20.56 1.81
N ASP A 198 -8.77 20.80 2.50
CA ASP A 198 -7.85 21.88 2.15
C ASP A 198 -6.94 21.43 1.00
N SER A 199 -7.06 22.09 -0.14
CA SER A 199 -6.32 21.80 -1.38
C SER A 199 -5.17 22.81 -1.65
N SER A 200 -4.69 23.47 -0.63
CA SER A 200 -3.70 24.55 -0.74
C SER A 200 -2.24 24.08 -0.85
N TYR A 201 -2.01 22.96 -1.50
CA TYR A 201 -0.68 22.42 -1.82
C TYR A 201 -0.37 22.54 -3.32
N ILE A 202 0.92 22.56 -3.67
CA ILE A 202 1.39 22.58 -5.04
C ILE A 202 2.18 21.31 -5.30
N THR A 203 1.82 20.59 -6.37
CA THR A 203 2.52 19.37 -6.77
C THR A 203 3.34 19.61 -8.01
N THR A 204 4.63 19.30 -7.96
CA THR A 204 5.59 19.36 -9.06
C THR A 204 6.13 17.98 -9.36
N TYR A 205 6.21 17.63 -10.63
CA TYR A 205 6.67 16.34 -11.12
C TYR A 205 7.93 16.45 -11.96
N ILE A 206 8.76 15.41 -11.89
CA ILE A 206 9.76 15.07 -12.89
C ILE A 206 9.39 13.68 -13.41
N GLY A 207 9.01 13.58 -14.68
CA GLY A 207 8.65 12.31 -15.32
C GLY A 207 9.90 11.52 -15.71
N HIS A 208 9.84 10.20 -15.61
CA HIS A 208 10.88 9.28 -16.06
C HIS A 208 10.42 8.59 -17.33
N ASN A 209 11.13 8.81 -18.44
CA ASN A 209 10.85 8.16 -19.72
C ASN A 209 11.35 6.72 -19.67
N MET A 210 10.49 5.77 -20.02
CA MET A 210 10.81 4.33 -19.98
C MET A 210 11.14 3.80 -21.36
N GLY A 211 12.29 3.16 -21.48
CA GLY A 211 12.64 2.37 -22.65
C GLY A 211 11.95 0.99 -22.67
N ARG A 212 12.11 0.26 -23.79
CA ARG A 212 11.53 -1.09 -23.97
C ARG A 212 11.93 -2.09 -22.86
N ASN A 213 13.07 -1.90 -22.24
CA ASN A 213 13.60 -2.78 -21.18
C ASN A 213 13.17 -2.34 -19.77
N ARG A 214 12.17 -1.44 -19.64
CA ARG A 214 11.77 -0.78 -18.39
C ARG A 214 12.93 -0.04 -17.69
N LYS A 215 13.94 0.38 -18.42
CA LYS A 215 15.02 1.25 -17.93
C LYS A 215 14.67 2.69 -18.22
N VAL A 216 15.03 3.57 -17.31
CA VAL A 216 14.88 5.02 -17.50
C VAL A 216 15.84 5.44 -18.62
N THR A 217 15.29 6.07 -19.66
CA THR A 217 16.03 6.56 -20.84
C THR A 217 16.17 8.07 -20.86
N GLY A 218 15.46 8.78 -19.97
CA GLY A 218 15.50 10.21 -19.84
C GLY A 218 14.52 10.69 -18.76
N ILE A 219 14.65 11.94 -18.41
CA ILE A 219 13.75 12.63 -17.47
C ILE A 219 13.18 13.89 -18.12
N THR A 220 11.98 14.31 -17.70
CA THR A 220 11.37 15.56 -18.17
C THR A 220 11.93 16.76 -17.39
N ALA A 221 11.74 17.97 -17.92
CA ALA A 221 11.80 19.17 -17.10
C ALA A 221 10.70 19.10 -16.02
N PRO A 222 10.87 19.79 -14.86
CA PRO A 222 9.81 19.87 -13.86
C PRO A 222 8.52 20.48 -14.43
N PHE A 223 7.37 19.92 -14.03
CA PHE A 223 6.06 20.44 -14.41
C PHE A 223 5.07 20.30 -13.26
N GLN A 224 4.14 21.24 -13.15
CA GLN A 224 3.08 21.18 -12.16
C GLN A 224 1.91 20.30 -12.60
N GLY A 225 1.24 19.66 -11.65
CA GLY A 225 0.08 18.83 -11.90
C GLY A 225 -0.75 18.60 -10.63
N ARG A 226 -1.82 17.83 -10.78
CA ARG A 226 -2.64 17.42 -9.63
C ARG A 226 -2.01 16.21 -8.94
N PHE A 227 -2.01 16.20 -7.60
CA PHE A 227 -1.63 15.00 -6.85
C PHE A 227 -2.69 13.90 -6.99
N PHE A 228 -3.97 14.25 -6.83
CA PHE A 228 -5.10 13.34 -7.01
C PHE A 228 -5.66 13.45 -8.42
N ILE A 229 -5.55 12.37 -9.19
CA ILE A 229 -6.04 12.26 -10.56
C ILE A 229 -7.37 11.51 -10.54
N SER A 230 -8.41 12.10 -11.13
CA SER A 230 -9.73 11.47 -11.19
C SER A 230 -9.80 10.44 -12.32
N TYR A 231 -10.36 9.29 -12.04
CA TYR A 231 -10.66 8.25 -13.01
C TYR A 231 -12.18 8.05 -13.11
N LYS A 232 -12.65 7.63 -14.28
CA LYS A 232 -14.04 7.27 -14.50
C LYS A 232 -14.35 5.88 -13.92
N ASP A 233 -15.60 5.62 -13.65
CA ASP A 233 -16.09 4.28 -13.27
C ASP A 233 -15.64 3.22 -14.28
N GLY A 234 -15.33 2.03 -13.80
CA GLY A 234 -14.79 0.91 -14.58
C GLY A 234 -13.30 1.02 -14.96
N SER A 235 -12.60 2.06 -14.48
CA SER A 235 -11.17 2.20 -14.77
C SER A 235 -10.33 1.23 -13.95
N SER A 236 -9.58 0.34 -14.59
CA SER A 236 -8.60 -0.53 -13.94
C SER A 236 -7.36 0.21 -13.42
N SER A 237 -7.23 1.50 -13.74
CA SER A 237 -6.12 2.36 -13.30
C SER A 237 -6.48 3.22 -12.10
N ALA A 238 -7.61 2.96 -11.39
CA ALA A 238 -8.07 3.81 -10.30
C ALA A 238 -7.03 3.99 -9.19
N TYR A 239 -6.19 2.99 -8.89
CA TYR A 239 -5.10 3.13 -7.92
C TYR A 239 -4.05 4.17 -8.34
N CYS A 240 -3.91 4.48 -9.64
CA CYS A 240 -3.06 5.57 -10.12
C CYS A 240 -3.62 6.97 -9.83
N THR A 241 -4.72 7.08 -9.07
CA THR A 241 -5.22 8.36 -8.54
C THR A 241 -4.11 9.14 -7.85
N PHE A 242 -3.22 8.47 -7.16
CA PHE A 242 -2.10 9.08 -6.46
C PHE A 242 -0.95 9.34 -7.43
N MET A 243 -0.65 10.61 -7.73
CA MET A 243 0.49 11.07 -8.53
C MET A 243 0.53 10.55 -9.99
N GLY A 244 -0.53 9.89 -10.47
CA GLY A 244 -0.59 9.31 -11.82
C GLY A 244 0.27 8.05 -11.98
N GLY A 245 0.66 7.39 -10.89
CA GLY A 245 1.44 6.15 -10.88
C GLY A 245 2.91 6.35 -10.52
N ASP A 246 3.76 5.39 -10.91
CA ASP A 246 5.09 5.20 -10.33
C ASP A 246 6.23 5.97 -11.03
N THR A 247 6.05 6.31 -12.30
CA THR A 247 7.14 6.80 -13.17
C THR A 247 7.41 8.30 -13.05
N ARG A 248 7.33 8.82 -11.81
CA ARG A 248 7.57 10.24 -11.52
C ARG A 248 8.32 10.39 -10.21
N THR A 249 9.19 11.39 -10.13
CA THR A 249 9.58 12.00 -8.87
C THR A 249 8.57 13.08 -8.57
N THR A 250 8.00 13.08 -7.38
CA THR A 250 6.95 14.01 -6.98
C THR A 250 7.46 14.88 -5.84
N HIS A 251 7.20 16.17 -5.92
CA HIS A 251 7.40 17.12 -4.84
C HIS A 251 6.06 17.81 -4.55
N VAL A 252 5.65 17.78 -3.29
CA VAL A 252 4.45 18.49 -2.80
C VAL A 252 4.90 19.54 -1.82
N ALA A 253 4.76 20.81 -2.20
CA ALA A 253 4.90 21.92 -1.28
C ALA A 253 3.54 22.16 -0.61
N THR A 254 3.48 22.02 0.69
CA THR A 254 2.27 22.20 1.49
C THR A 254 2.18 23.60 2.06
N LYS A 255 1.24 23.86 2.96
CA LYS A 255 1.16 25.10 3.74
C LYS A 255 1.59 24.88 5.21
N SER A 256 2.07 23.70 5.54
CA SER A 256 2.57 23.44 6.87
C SER A 256 3.83 24.27 7.13
N GLU A 257 4.01 24.69 8.36
CA GLU A 257 5.16 25.47 8.82
C GLU A 257 5.80 24.74 10.01
N THR A 258 6.12 23.46 9.81
CA THR A 258 6.64 22.57 10.85
C THR A 258 8.17 22.60 10.92
N GLY A 259 8.82 23.12 9.88
CA GLY A 259 10.27 23.05 9.67
C GLY A 259 10.74 21.63 9.30
N ARG A 260 9.84 20.74 8.88
CA ARG A 260 10.16 19.35 8.54
C ARG A 260 9.85 19.03 7.09
N ASN A 261 10.79 18.38 6.43
CA ASN A 261 10.70 17.95 5.03
C ASN A 261 10.85 16.44 4.94
N LEU A 262 9.87 15.77 4.34
CA LEU A 262 9.81 14.32 4.24
C LEU A 262 10.27 13.83 2.86
N LEU A 263 11.12 12.81 2.84
CA LEU A 263 11.42 12.01 1.66
C LEU A 263 10.82 10.61 1.82
N VAL A 264 9.89 10.25 0.95
CA VAL A 264 9.29 8.92 0.86
C VAL A 264 9.97 8.13 -0.25
N ILE A 265 10.67 7.04 0.09
CA ILE A 265 11.29 6.09 -0.85
C ILE A 265 10.42 4.83 -0.87
N LYS A 266 9.79 4.55 -2.00
CA LYS A 266 8.65 3.62 -2.04
C LYS A 266 8.67 2.70 -3.25
N ASP A 267 7.85 1.63 -3.16
CA ASP A 267 7.21 0.96 -4.30
C ASP A 267 5.77 1.48 -4.50
N SER A 268 4.98 0.83 -5.36
CA SER A 268 3.61 1.29 -5.67
C SER A 268 2.65 1.33 -4.47
N TYR A 269 2.88 0.53 -3.43
CA TYR A 269 2.07 0.63 -2.20
C TYR A 269 2.18 2.00 -1.55
N GLY A 270 3.38 2.58 -1.51
CA GLY A 270 3.60 3.91 -0.96
C GLY A 270 2.91 5.07 -1.70
N ASN A 271 2.28 4.83 -2.86
CA ASN A 271 1.59 5.90 -3.60
C ASN A 271 0.43 6.53 -2.81
N ALA A 272 -0.32 5.73 -2.06
CA ALA A 272 -1.52 6.19 -1.36
C ALA A 272 -1.22 6.90 -0.03
N LEU A 273 0.01 6.82 0.48
CA LEU A 273 0.35 7.29 1.83
C LEU A 273 0.59 8.82 1.92
N PRO A 274 1.31 9.49 0.99
CA PRO A 274 1.74 10.88 1.17
C PRO A 274 0.59 11.87 1.30
N GLY A 275 -0.57 11.60 0.66
CA GLY A 275 -1.75 12.46 0.72
C GLY A 275 -2.34 12.65 2.11
N TYR A 276 -2.01 11.80 3.07
CA TYR A 276 -2.44 11.89 4.46
C TYR A 276 -1.44 12.63 5.37
N LEU A 277 -0.34 13.12 4.80
CA LEU A 277 0.76 13.76 5.54
C LEU A 277 0.95 15.24 5.18
N PHE A 278 0.04 15.81 4.39
CA PHE A 278 0.16 17.20 3.92
C PHE A 278 0.10 18.23 5.06
N ASP A 279 -0.55 17.90 6.17
CA ASP A 279 -0.58 18.76 7.36
C ASP A 279 0.63 18.58 8.28
N ALA A 280 1.49 17.59 8.00
CA ALA A 280 2.56 17.17 8.89
C ALA A 280 3.96 17.65 8.46
N PHE A 281 4.15 17.97 7.17
CA PHE A 281 5.44 18.33 6.59
C PHE A 281 5.28 19.50 5.63
N ASP A 282 6.31 20.39 5.59
CA ASP A 282 6.33 21.57 4.73
C ASP A 282 6.53 21.18 3.27
N ASP A 283 7.48 20.27 3.03
CA ASP A 283 7.73 19.66 1.73
C ASP A 283 7.71 18.12 1.85
N ILE A 284 7.06 17.48 0.88
CA ILE A 284 7.02 16.02 0.77
C ILE A 284 7.57 15.63 -0.60
N HIS A 285 8.69 14.92 -0.59
CA HIS A 285 9.32 14.36 -1.77
C HIS A 285 9.00 12.86 -1.85
N VAL A 286 8.55 12.39 -3.01
CA VAL A 286 8.24 10.97 -3.24
C VAL A 286 9.07 10.47 -4.40
N VAL A 287 9.85 9.44 -4.15
CA VAL A 287 10.68 8.78 -5.17
C VAL A 287 10.43 7.28 -5.19
N ASP A 288 10.37 6.73 -6.38
CA ASP A 288 10.31 5.29 -6.56
C ASP A 288 11.71 4.76 -6.86
N PHE A 289 12.22 3.87 -6.00
CA PHE A 289 13.58 3.34 -6.11
C PHE A 289 13.85 2.63 -7.44
N ARG A 290 12.82 2.19 -8.14
CA ARG A 290 12.93 1.52 -9.44
C ARG A 290 13.24 2.48 -10.59
N TYR A 291 12.93 3.77 -10.43
CA TYR A 291 13.01 4.77 -11.49
C TYR A 291 13.91 5.96 -11.14
N PHE A 292 14.15 6.21 -9.87
CA PHE A 292 14.98 7.32 -9.41
C PHE A 292 16.46 7.08 -9.74
N THR A 293 17.12 8.06 -10.37
CA THR A 293 18.48 7.89 -10.93
C THR A 293 19.54 8.82 -10.34
N ARG A 294 19.15 9.74 -9.43
CA ARG A 294 20.10 10.65 -8.77
C ARG A 294 20.72 9.96 -7.53
N ASN A 295 21.87 10.49 -7.07
CA ASN A 295 22.38 10.13 -5.75
C ASN A 295 21.42 10.64 -4.68
N ILE A 296 21.04 9.78 -3.72
CA ILE A 296 20.01 10.12 -2.72
C ILE A 296 20.57 11.01 -1.60
N VAL A 297 21.86 10.91 -1.28
CA VAL A 297 22.51 11.75 -0.28
C VAL A 297 22.55 13.20 -0.75
N ASP A 298 22.92 13.43 -2.02
CA ASP A 298 22.86 14.75 -2.62
C ASP A 298 21.42 15.28 -2.68
N TYR A 299 20.46 14.42 -2.99
CA TYR A 299 19.06 14.80 -3.03
C TYR A 299 18.54 15.25 -1.66
N VAL A 300 18.88 14.53 -0.60
CA VAL A 300 18.54 14.88 0.79
C VAL A 300 19.10 16.25 1.16
N ARG A 301 20.39 16.47 0.89
CA ARG A 301 21.04 17.76 1.16
C ARG A 301 20.41 18.91 0.36
N ASP A 302 20.23 18.72 -0.96
CA ASP A 302 19.77 19.77 -1.88
C ASP A 302 18.32 20.20 -1.61
N ASN A 303 17.52 19.36 -0.91
CA ASN A 303 16.12 19.61 -0.58
C ASN A 303 15.87 19.76 0.94
N ASN A 304 16.92 19.92 1.75
CA ASN A 304 16.81 20.09 3.20
C ASN A 304 15.92 19.03 3.87
N ILE A 305 16.02 17.76 3.44
CA ILE A 305 15.21 16.66 4.00
C ILE A 305 15.60 16.42 5.45
N THR A 306 14.61 16.39 6.32
CA THR A 306 14.75 16.10 7.75
C THR A 306 14.33 14.70 8.13
N ASP A 307 13.50 14.07 7.29
CA ASP A 307 12.88 12.78 7.56
C ASP A 307 12.88 11.91 6.29
N ILE A 308 13.35 10.68 6.40
CA ILE A 308 13.35 9.71 5.30
C ILE A 308 12.51 8.51 5.71
N LEU A 309 11.44 8.23 4.98
CA LEU A 309 10.62 7.04 5.12
C LEU A 309 10.90 6.06 3.98
N LEU A 310 11.55 4.92 4.29
CA LEU A 310 11.61 3.79 3.38
C LEU A 310 10.35 2.94 3.60
N VAL A 311 9.47 2.89 2.61
CA VAL A 311 8.17 2.23 2.69
C VAL A 311 7.97 1.29 1.51
N ASN A 312 7.94 -0.01 1.80
CA ASN A 312 7.83 -1.06 0.80
C ASN A 312 6.89 -2.17 1.28
N ASN A 313 6.15 -2.78 0.35
CA ASN A 313 5.47 -4.02 0.67
C ASN A 313 6.47 -5.15 0.91
N LEU A 314 6.05 -6.21 1.59
CA LEU A 314 6.95 -7.30 1.97
C LEU A 314 7.57 -8.02 0.77
N GLN A 315 6.85 -8.17 -0.34
CA GLN A 315 7.40 -8.81 -1.56
C GLN A 315 8.67 -8.06 -2.04
N HIS A 316 8.63 -6.72 -2.03
CA HIS A 316 9.79 -5.90 -2.37
C HIS A 316 10.83 -5.87 -1.23
N ALA A 317 10.43 -5.72 0.02
CA ALA A 317 11.35 -5.71 1.16
C ALA A 317 12.10 -7.05 1.32
N TYR A 318 11.49 -8.15 0.90
CA TYR A 318 12.15 -9.47 0.89
C TYR A 318 13.13 -9.63 -0.28
N ALA A 319 12.86 -8.99 -1.42
CA ALA A 319 13.62 -9.19 -2.64
C ALA A 319 15.01 -8.50 -2.59
N GLN A 320 16.07 -9.27 -2.78
CA GLN A 320 17.46 -8.74 -2.83
C GLN A 320 17.64 -7.66 -3.89
N THR A 321 16.90 -7.73 -5.00
CA THR A 321 16.93 -6.71 -6.06
C THR A 321 16.51 -5.33 -5.57
N THR A 322 15.59 -5.23 -4.61
CA THR A 322 15.20 -3.97 -3.97
C THR A 322 16.36 -3.40 -3.15
N SER A 323 16.99 -4.22 -2.31
CA SER A 323 18.15 -3.80 -1.53
C SER A 323 19.29 -3.31 -2.42
N THR A 324 19.57 -4.02 -3.52
CA THR A 324 20.56 -3.61 -4.52
C THR A 324 20.20 -2.26 -5.14
N ALA A 325 18.94 -2.03 -5.48
CA ALA A 325 18.50 -0.76 -6.06
C ALA A 325 18.62 0.40 -5.05
N LEU A 326 18.25 0.17 -3.80
CA LEU A 326 18.41 1.15 -2.70
C LEU A 326 19.90 1.49 -2.48
N MET A 327 20.77 0.49 -2.44
CA MET A 327 22.23 0.69 -2.30
C MET A 327 22.82 1.49 -3.47
N LYS A 328 22.34 1.24 -4.69
CA LYS A 328 22.75 2.00 -5.87
C LYS A 328 22.37 3.48 -5.76
N MET A 329 21.22 3.82 -5.17
CA MET A 329 20.84 5.23 -4.93
C MET A 329 21.81 5.92 -3.96
N LEU A 330 22.43 5.19 -3.03
CA LEU A 330 23.49 5.68 -2.15
C LEU A 330 24.87 5.79 -2.86
N GLY A 331 24.98 5.38 -4.14
CA GLY A 331 26.27 5.29 -4.84
C GLY A 331 27.14 4.11 -4.41
N LYS A 332 26.51 3.11 -3.75
CA LYS A 332 27.19 1.87 -3.31
C LYS A 332 26.83 0.73 -4.27
N SER A 333 27.81 -0.01 -4.73
CA SER A 333 27.66 -1.18 -5.64
C SER A 333 27.64 -2.49 -4.85
#